data_e2a8605a193c3d768f2cc4e4bd65cfd4
#
_entry.id   e2a8605a193c3d768f2cc4e4bd65cfd4
#
_cell.length_a   1.000
_cell.length_b   1.000
_cell.length_c   1.000
_cell.angle_alpha   90.00
_cell.angle_beta   90.00
_cell.angle_gamma   90.00
#
_symmetry.space_group_name_H-M   'P 1'
#
loop_
_entity.id
_entity.type
_entity.pdbx_description
1 polymer ?
#
loop_
_entity_poly.entity_id
_entity_poly.type
_entity_poly.pdbx_seq_one_letter_code
_entity_poly.pdbx_strand_id
1 'polypeptide(L)'
;LLFELFFRPLQALYSLNLSKRQTIKMAEQGKLEVKELEQVVVRFSGDSGDGMQLAGNIFSTVSATVGNGISTFPDYPADIRAPQGSLTGVSGFQVHIGEGKVYTPGDKCDVLVAMNAAALKTQYKYAKPQATIIIDTDSFGASDLKKAAFQTEDYLGEMGIDPDRVIQCPLTKMVKDCLKDTGMDNKAQLKCRNMFALGIVCWLFNRDISLVNNFLREKFAKKPEIAENNIKVVQAGYDYGHNVHASVPATYRIESKHKVAGRYMDITGNKATAYGLIAAAEKAGMRLFLGSYPITPATDILHELSKHKSLGVITVQCEDEISGCATAIGASFAGALAVTSTSGPGICLKSEAMNLAVIDELPLVIVDVQRGGPSTGLPTKSEQTDLLQALYGRNGESPMPVIAALSPTDCFDAAYDASRIAVEHLTPVILLTDAFIANGSAAWMLPDINKLPEIKPHYALPEQKDKYTPYERDPKTGARYWAIPGTEGYTHILGGLEKDGKTGAISTDPENHSMMCQIGRASCRERV
;
A
#
# COMPACT_ATOMS: atom_id res chain seq x y z
N LEU A 1 -18.90 -17.58 3.35
CA LEU A 1 -18.64 -17.70 4.80
C LEU A 1 -17.18 -17.38 5.16
N LEU A 2 -16.19 -17.88 4.40
CA LEU A 2 -14.76 -17.62 4.62
C LEU A 2 -14.43 -16.14 4.41
N PHE A 3 -15.00 -15.50 3.40
CA PHE A 3 -14.77 -14.09 3.11
C PHE A 3 -15.33 -13.14 4.20
N GLU A 4 -16.40 -13.51 4.88
CA GLU A 4 -16.88 -12.76 6.04
C GLU A 4 -15.96 -12.88 7.27
N LEU A 5 -15.24 -13.99 7.43
CA LEU A 5 -14.22 -14.16 8.47
C LEU A 5 -12.96 -13.33 8.20
N PHE A 6 -12.64 -13.05 6.92
CA PHE A 6 -11.53 -12.21 6.50
C PHE A 6 -11.61 -10.77 7.01
N PHE A 7 -12.82 -10.24 7.06
CA PHE A 7 -13.04 -8.82 7.31
C PHE A 7 -13.49 -8.49 8.72
N ARG A 8 -13.69 -9.48 9.60
CA ARG A 8 -14.10 -9.25 10.99
C ARG A 8 -13.14 -8.42 11.86
N PRO A 9 -11.80 -8.40 11.66
CA PRO A 9 -10.93 -7.50 12.43
C PRO A 9 -10.87 -6.05 11.92
N LEU A 10 -11.52 -5.75 10.80
CA LEU A 10 -11.47 -4.44 10.12
C LEU A 10 -12.88 -3.88 9.93
N GLN A 11 -13.68 -3.86 11.00
CA GLN A 11 -14.99 -3.23 10.97
C GLN A 11 -14.91 -1.70 11.10
N ALA A 12 -14.23 -1.04 10.19
CA ALA A 12 -14.69 0.26 9.70
C ALA A 12 -15.55 0.00 8.46
N LEU A 13 -16.68 -0.70 8.65
CA LEU A 13 -17.62 -1.02 7.58
C LEU A 13 -18.60 0.13 7.41
N TYR A 14 -18.38 0.90 6.35
CA TYR A 14 -19.20 2.04 5.99
C TYR A 14 -20.49 1.60 5.30
N SER A 15 -21.59 1.57 6.04
CA SER A 15 -22.91 1.60 5.43
C SER A 15 -23.28 3.07 5.18
N LEU A 16 -23.29 3.50 3.93
CA LEU A 16 -23.92 4.77 3.53
C LEU A 16 -25.43 4.65 3.78
N ASN A 17 -25.86 4.97 5.00
CA ASN A 17 -27.25 5.16 5.32
C ASN A 17 -27.69 6.53 4.81
N LEU A 18 -28.40 6.54 3.70
CA LEU A 18 -29.05 7.70 3.10
C LEU A 18 -30.30 8.10 3.91
N SER A 19 -30.18 8.40 5.19
CA SER A 19 -31.32 8.98 5.90
C SER A 19 -30.88 9.97 6.99
N LYS A 20 -31.41 11.17 6.77
CA LYS A 20 -31.52 12.33 7.66
C LYS A 20 -30.41 13.38 7.57
N ARG A 21 -30.70 14.37 6.70
CA ARG A 21 -30.25 15.74 6.89
C ARG A 21 -30.79 16.24 8.25
N GLN A 22 -29.94 16.32 9.26
CA GLN A 22 -30.17 17.19 10.40
C GLN A 22 -29.42 18.50 10.16
N THR A 23 -30.17 19.50 9.77
CA THR A 23 -29.73 20.90 9.74
C THR A 23 -29.61 21.36 11.19
N ILE A 24 -28.39 21.44 11.72
CA ILE A 24 -28.14 22.10 12.99
C ILE A 24 -28.04 23.61 12.71
N LYS A 25 -29.10 24.34 13.07
CA LYS A 25 -29.05 25.80 13.22
C LYS A 25 -28.27 26.10 14.51
N MET A 26 -27.04 26.59 14.39
CA MET A 26 -26.32 27.21 15.50
C MET A 26 -26.42 28.71 15.43
N ALA A 27 -26.56 29.33 16.59
CA ALA A 27 -26.85 30.74 16.79
C ALA A 27 -25.74 31.68 16.31
N GLU A 28 -26.17 32.89 15.92
CA GLU A 28 -25.36 33.98 15.44
C GLU A 28 -24.45 34.56 16.51
N GLN A 29 -23.13 34.32 16.38
CA GLN A 29 -22.07 35.21 16.85
C GLN A 29 -20.84 34.95 15.97
N GLY A 30 -20.43 35.91 15.12
CA GLY A 30 -19.23 35.91 14.29
C GLY A 30 -19.13 34.66 13.40
N LYS A 31 -19.95 34.51 12.37
CA LYS A 31 -19.87 33.33 11.48
C LYS A 31 -18.54 33.29 10.77
N LEU A 32 -17.68 32.33 11.15
CA LEU A 32 -16.58 31.92 10.29
C LEU A 32 -17.17 31.53 8.92
N GLU A 33 -16.59 32.04 7.85
CA GLU A 33 -16.96 31.63 6.51
C GLU A 33 -16.63 30.15 6.29
N VAL A 34 -17.58 29.35 5.84
CA VAL A 34 -17.34 27.97 5.42
C VAL A 34 -17.22 27.95 3.91
N LYS A 35 -16.02 27.74 3.39
CA LYS A 35 -15.76 27.61 1.95
C LYS A 35 -15.95 26.17 1.50
N GLU A 36 -16.82 25.99 0.51
CA GLU A 36 -16.96 24.70 -0.15
C GLU A 36 -15.84 24.52 -1.17
N LEU A 37 -15.18 23.37 -1.14
CA LEU A 37 -14.09 23.00 -2.04
C LEU A 37 -14.44 21.71 -2.77
N GLU A 38 -14.09 21.65 -4.05
CA GLU A 38 -14.18 20.41 -4.84
C GLU A 38 -13.12 19.39 -4.42
N GLN A 39 -11.94 19.89 -4.06
CA GLN A 39 -10.82 19.04 -3.63
C GLN A 39 -9.84 19.83 -2.74
N VAL A 40 -9.08 19.09 -1.95
CA VAL A 40 -8.05 19.66 -1.07
C VAL A 40 -6.91 18.67 -0.87
N VAL A 41 -5.70 19.19 -0.71
CA VAL A 41 -4.51 18.42 -0.38
C VAL A 41 -4.00 18.89 0.99
N VAL A 42 -3.87 17.94 1.93
CA VAL A 42 -3.33 18.16 3.27
C VAL A 42 -2.03 17.37 3.41
N ARG A 43 -0.96 18.04 3.86
CA ARG A 43 0.34 17.40 4.11
C ARG A 43 0.70 17.48 5.57
N PHE A 44 0.87 16.32 6.21
CA PHE A 44 1.38 16.20 7.58
C PHE A 44 2.87 15.93 7.52
N SER A 45 3.67 16.64 8.34
CA SER A 45 5.13 16.49 8.34
C SER A 45 5.74 16.66 9.72
N GLY A 46 6.77 15.87 9.99
CA GLY A 46 7.49 15.84 11.27
C GLY A 46 8.63 14.83 11.19
N ASP A 47 9.27 14.56 12.31
CA ASP A 47 10.27 13.48 12.39
C ASP A 47 9.59 12.09 12.26
N SER A 48 10.36 11.08 11.88
CA SER A 48 9.89 9.71 11.70
C SER A 48 9.17 9.13 12.94
N GLY A 49 9.41 9.69 14.13
CA GLY A 49 8.76 9.29 15.40
C GLY A 49 7.52 10.10 15.80
N ASP A 50 7.19 11.17 15.09
CA ASP A 50 6.11 12.10 15.46
C ASP A 50 4.70 11.57 15.15
N GLY A 51 4.59 10.43 14.48
CA GLY A 51 3.30 9.77 14.19
C GLY A 51 2.48 10.46 13.09
N MET A 52 3.11 11.20 12.19
CA MET A 52 2.44 11.89 11.08
C MET A 52 1.74 10.93 10.12
N GLN A 53 2.31 9.76 9.90
CA GLN A 53 1.68 8.68 9.13
C GLN A 53 0.33 8.25 9.75
N LEU A 54 0.27 8.14 11.09
CA LEU A 54 -0.96 7.76 11.78
C LEU A 54 -2.02 8.86 11.68
N ALA A 55 -1.65 10.13 11.91
CA ALA A 55 -2.58 11.25 11.80
C ALA A 55 -3.17 11.37 10.38
N GLY A 56 -2.30 11.27 9.36
CA GLY A 56 -2.72 11.29 7.96
C GLY A 56 -3.64 10.12 7.59
N ASN A 57 -3.31 8.89 8.03
CA ASN A 57 -4.16 7.72 7.82
C ASN A 57 -5.54 7.84 8.48
N ILE A 58 -5.62 8.39 9.70
CA ILE A 58 -6.91 8.62 10.36
C ILE A 58 -7.72 9.65 9.56
N PHE A 59 -7.09 10.76 9.16
CA PHE A 59 -7.75 11.81 8.40
C PHE A 59 -8.27 11.31 7.03
N SER A 60 -7.45 10.50 6.34
CA SER A 60 -7.82 9.81 5.09
C SER A 60 -9.02 8.89 5.31
N THR A 61 -8.94 8.00 6.29
CA THR A 61 -10.00 7.04 6.61
C THR A 61 -11.32 7.73 6.98
N VAL A 62 -11.28 8.76 7.82
CA VAL A 62 -12.47 9.56 8.19
C VAL A 62 -13.06 10.25 6.95
N SER A 63 -12.23 10.77 6.06
CA SER A 63 -12.70 11.41 4.82
C SER A 63 -13.34 10.39 3.87
N ALA A 64 -12.76 9.22 3.74
CA ALA A 64 -13.37 8.11 2.99
C ALA A 64 -14.72 7.68 3.60
N THR A 65 -14.82 7.69 4.94
CA THR A 65 -16.06 7.32 5.67
C THR A 65 -17.24 8.20 5.29
N VAL A 66 -17.00 9.49 5.11
CA VAL A 66 -18.05 10.42 4.68
C VAL A 66 -18.28 10.41 3.17
N GLY A 67 -17.60 9.50 2.45
CA GLY A 67 -17.81 9.25 1.02
C GLY A 67 -16.95 10.09 0.08
N ASN A 68 -15.94 10.78 0.59
CA ASN A 68 -14.98 11.49 -0.28
C ASN A 68 -14.08 10.50 -1.02
N GLY A 69 -13.68 10.84 -2.24
CA GLY A 69 -12.55 10.23 -2.91
C GLY A 69 -11.26 10.59 -2.18
N ILE A 70 -10.37 9.62 -2.02
CA ILE A 70 -9.08 9.82 -1.37
C ILE A 70 -7.95 9.24 -2.19
N SER A 71 -6.77 9.87 -2.12
CA SER A 71 -5.50 9.34 -2.57
C SER A 71 -4.40 9.79 -1.61
N THR A 72 -3.60 8.87 -1.10
CA THR A 72 -2.57 9.19 -0.11
C THR A 72 -1.17 8.94 -0.64
N PHE A 73 -0.19 9.62 -0.05
CA PHE A 73 1.23 9.42 -0.33
C PHE A 73 2.05 9.52 0.97
N PRO A 74 2.52 8.40 1.51
CA PRO A 74 3.50 8.41 2.58
C PRO A 74 4.89 8.75 2.01
N ASP A 75 5.48 9.84 2.50
CA ASP A 75 6.83 10.28 2.14
C ASP A 75 7.78 9.95 3.29
N TYR A 76 8.50 8.85 3.15
CA TYR A 76 9.46 8.40 4.16
C TYR A 76 10.78 9.18 4.04
N PRO A 77 11.50 9.40 5.17
CA PRO A 77 12.79 10.07 5.15
C PRO A 77 13.80 9.32 4.29
N ALA A 78 14.72 10.06 3.70
CA ALA A 78 15.83 9.47 2.94
C ALA A 78 16.77 8.68 3.86
N ASP A 79 16.95 9.16 5.10
CA ASP A 79 17.74 8.50 6.15
C ASP A 79 16.84 8.15 7.33
N ILE A 80 16.54 6.86 7.49
CA ILE A 80 15.68 6.33 8.56
C ILE A 80 16.34 6.49 9.95
N ARG A 81 17.66 6.66 10.02
CA ARG A 81 18.43 6.80 11.26
C ARG A 81 18.92 8.21 11.50
N ALA A 82 18.41 9.19 10.75
CA ALA A 82 18.78 10.58 10.94
C ALA A 82 18.50 11.06 12.36
N PRO A 83 19.35 11.95 12.93
CA PRO A 83 19.09 12.57 14.21
C PRO A 83 17.77 13.33 14.22
N GLN A 84 17.06 13.29 15.33
CA GLN A 84 15.80 13.99 15.51
C GLN A 84 15.95 15.51 15.32
N GLY A 85 15.06 16.12 14.54
CA GLY A 85 15.09 17.53 14.18
C GLY A 85 16.06 17.88 13.05
N SER A 86 16.67 16.88 12.39
CA SER A 86 17.53 17.10 11.21
C SER A 86 16.73 17.11 9.91
N LEU A 87 17.22 17.81 8.89
CA LEU A 87 16.55 17.94 7.59
C LEU A 87 16.32 16.58 6.89
N THR A 88 17.25 15.64 7.05
CA THR A 88 17.21 14.32 6.42
C THR A 88 16.26 13.33 7.08
N GLY A 89 15.85 13.60 8.34
CA GLY A 89 14.97 12.75 9.14
C GLY A 89 13.49 13.08 9.00
N VAL A 90 13.12 14.07 8.19
CA VAL A 90 11.74 14.51 8.04
C VAL A 90 10.94 13.49 7.23
N SER A 91 9.82 13.07 7.81
CA SER A 91 8.78 12.24 7.21
C SER A 91 7.58 13.10 6.84
N GLY A 92 6.87 12.73 5.77
CA GLY A 92 5.63 13.36 5.36
C GLY A 92 4.52 12.36 5.10
N PHE A 93 3.29 12.82 5.17
CA PHE A 93 2.12 12.07 4.71
C PHE A 93 1.15 13.04 4.04
N GLN A 94 0.87 12.81 2.77
CA GLN A 94 -0.02 13.66 2.00
C GLN A 94 -1.34 12.97 1.75
N VAL A 95 -2.43 13.69 1.93
CA VAL A 95 -3.80 13.22 1.71
C VAL A 95 -4.47 14.17 0.74
N HIS A 96 -4.87 13.66 -0.41
CA HIS A 96 -5.72 14.35 -1.37
C HIS A 96 -7.15 13.88 -1.19
N ILE A 97 -8.06 14.80 -0.98
CA ILE A 97 -9.49 14.54 -0.74
C ILE A 97 -10.28 15.27 -1.81
N GLY A 98 -11.22 14.58 -2.45
CA GLY A 98 -12.13 15.17 -3.44
C GLY A 98 -13.59 14.85 -3.17
N GLU A 99 -14.48 15.65 -3.75
CA GLU A 99 -15.92 15.39 -3.75
C GLU A 99 -16.30 14.13 -4.55
N GLY A 100 -15.44 13.75 -5.51
CA GLY A 100 -15.50 12.54 -6.31
C GLY A 100 -14.18 11.77 -6.27
N LYS A 101 -13.95 10.87 -7.23
CA LYS A 101 -12.74 10.07 -7.31
C LYS A 101 -11.52 10.96 -7.59
N VAL A 102 -10.46 10.77 -6.82
CA VAL A 102 -9.13 11.36 -7.04
C VAL A 102 -8.13 10.28 -7.40
N TYR A 103 -7.19 10.58 -8.30
CA TYR A 103 -6.27 9.59 -8.88
C TYR A 103 -4.83 9.78 -8.42
N THR A 104 -4.51 10.97 -7.89
CA THR A 104 -3.16 11.33 -7.46
C THR A 104 -3.21 11.99 -6.08
N PRO A 105 -2.10 11.96 -5.31
CA PRO A 105 -2.04 12.63 -4.02
C PRO A 105 -1.92 14.16 -4.13
N GLY A 106 -1.93 14.73 -5.34
CA GLY A 106 -1.74 16.15 -5.61
C GLY A 106 -0.27 16.58 -5.51
N ASP A 107 0.10 17.67 -6.22
CA ASP A 107 1.48 18.17 -6.24
C ASP A 107 1.79 19.05 -5.03
N LYS A 108 0.95 20.08 -4.81
CA LYS A 108 1.12 21.05 -3.72
C LYS A 108 -0.07 21.02 -2.78
N CYS A 109 0.21 21.11 -1.48
CA CYS A 109 -0.82 21.08 -0.46
C CYS A 109 -1.46 22.45 -0.21
N ASP A 110 -2.74 22.40 0.15
CA ASP A 110 -3.52 23.54 0.62
C ASP A 110 -3.33 23.78 2.12
N VAL A 111 -2.98 22.72 2.86
CA VAL A 111 -2.68 22.79 4.29
C VAL A 111 -1.40 21.99 4.55
N LEU A 112 -0.44 22.65 5.21
CA LEU A 112 0.80 22.03 5.69
C LEU A 112 0.81 22.00 7.22
N VAL A 113 0.90 20.80 7.79
CA VAL A 113 1.17 20.60 9.22
C VAL A 113 2.66 20.33 9.40
N ALA A 114 3.39 21.18 10.11
CA ALA A 114 4.81 21.04 10.36
C ALA A 114 5.08 20.97 11.87
N MET A 115 5.43 19.78 12.36
CA MET A 115 5.60 19.51 13.78
C MET A 115 6.91 20.02 14.37
N ASN A 116 7.85 20.47 13.53
CA ASN A 116 9.12 21.05 13.95
C ASN A 116 9.74 21.93 12.85
N ALA A 117 10.82 22.63 13.19
CA ALA A 117 11.50 23.54 12.28
C ALA A 117 12.07 22.86 11.02
N ALA A 118 12.61 21.65 11.14
CA ALA A 118 13.12 20.88 10.01
C ALA A 118 12.01 20.47 9.04
N ALA A 119 10.85 20.09 9.58
CA ALA A 119 9.67 19.77 8.77
C ALA A 119 9.17 21.01 8.01
N LEU A 120 9.07 22.17 8.66
CA LEU A 120 8.69 23.41 7.98
C LEU A 120 9.67 23.72 6.83
N LYS A 121 10.97 23.72 7.11
CA LYS A 121 12.01 24.10 6.14
C LYS A 121 12.06 23.17 4.92
N THR A 122 11.92 21.88 5.13
CA THR A 122 12.00 20.89 4.03
C THR A 122 10.71 20.74 3.25
N GLN A 123 9.55 20.93 3.88
CA GLN A 123 8.25 20.62 3.30
C GLN A 123 7.50 21.85 2.74
N TYR A 124 7.87 23.05 3.11
CA TYR A 124 7.22 24.28 2.63
C TYR A 124 7.24 24.42 1.11
N LYS A 125 8.24 23.88 0.42
CA LYS A 125 8.31 23.84 -1.04
C LYS A 125 7.12 23.12 -1.70
N TYR A 126 6.44 22.25 -0.96
CA TYR A 126 5.24 21.53 -1.40
C TYR A 126 3.94 22.27 -1.03
N ALA A 127 4.00 23.42 -0.36
CA ALA A 127 2.83 24.22 -0.05
C ALA A 127 2.47 25.15 -1.22
N LYS A 128 1.16 25.35 -1.44
CA LYS A 128 0.67 26.38 -2.36
C LYS A 128 0.96 27.79 -1.78
N PRO A 129 1.05 28.83 -2.62
CA PRO A 129 1.29 30.19 -2.14
C PRO A 129 0.27 30.67 -1.08
N GLN A 130 -0.98 30.17 -1.12
CA GLN A 130 -2.06 30.51 -0.20
C GLN A 130 -2.30 29.43 0.87
N ALA A 131 -1.42 28.43 1.01
CA ALA A 131 -1.62 27.34 1.94
C ALA A 131 -1.70 27.84 3.39
N THR A 132 -2.59 27.23 4.16
CA THR A 132 -2.61 27.36 5.62
C THR A 132 -1.50 26.50 6.21
N ILE A 133 -0.72 27.04 7.14
CA ILE A 133 0.39 26.33 7.78
C ILE A 133 0.06 26.19 9.27
N ILE A 134 0.20 24.98 9.82
CA ILE A 134 0.01 24.68 11.24
C ILE A 134 1.36 24.27 11.80
N ILE A 135 1.85 24.95 12.85
CA ILE A 135 3.15 24.66 13.47
C ILE A 135 3.05 24.43 14.98
N ASP A 136 3.90 23.56 15.50
CA ASP A 136 4.14 23.40 16.94
C ASP A 136 5.23 24.37 17.40
N THR A 137 4.84 25.52 17.93
CA THR A 137 5.80 26.57 18.36
C THR A 137 6.78 26.10 19.43
N ASP A 138 6.43 25.09 20.22
CA ASP A 138 7.33 24.51 21.22
C ASP A 138 8.53 23.76 20.60
N SER A 139 8.50 23.49 19.30
CA SER A 139 9.54 22.79 18.53
C SER A 139 10.32 23.73 17.60
N PHE A 140 10.37 25.04 17.92
CA PHE A 140 11.09 26.09 17.19
C PHE A 140 12.04 26.90 18.11
N GLY A 141 12.59 26.28 19.16
CA GLY A 141 13.60 26.90 19.99
C GLY A 141 14.94 27.09 19.24
N ALA A 142 15.82 27.92 19.77
CA ALA A 142 17.12 28.28 19.14
C ALA A 142 17.94 27.02 18.74
N SER A 143 17.90 25.96 19.55
CA SER A 143 18.56 24.69 19.25
C SER A 143 17.93 23.95 18.09
N ASP A 144 16.60 24.00 17.93
CA ASP A 144 15.86 23.33 16.88
C ASP A 144 16.01 24.07 15.54
N LEU A 145 15.96 25.39 15.58
CA LEU A 145 16.24 26.25 14.42
C LEU A 145 17.67 26.02 13.90
N LYS A 146 18.66 25.91 14.78
CA LYS A 146 20.04 25.60 14.41
C LYS A 146 20.17 24.23 13.75
N LYS A 147 19.54 23.18 14.29
CA LYS A 147 19.51 21.82 13.68
C LYS A 147 18.86 21.82 12.29
N ALA A 148 17.81 22.63 12.13
CA ALA A 148 17.12 22.83 10.87
C ALA A 148 17.85 23.81 9.93
N ALA A 149 19.07 24.26 10.28
CA ALA A 149 19.90 25.18 9.52
C ALA A 149 19.23 26.54 9.20
N PHE A 150 18.37 27.05 10.10
CA PHE A 150 17.92 28.44 10.06
C PHE A 150 19.04 29.39 10.50
N GLN A 151 19.10 30.56 9.89
CA GLN A 151 20.12 31.58 10.17
C GLN A 151 19.64 32.59 11.21
N THR A 152 18.34 32.75 11.36
CA THR A 152 17.71 33.73 12.27
C THR A 152 16.62 33.06 13.10
N GLU A 153 16.23 33.76 14.20
CA GLU A 153 15.05 33.34 14.98
C GLU A 153 13.72 33.71 14.29
N ASP A 154 13.76 34.66 13.35
CA ASP A 154 12.64 34.96 12.47
C ASP A 154 12.58 33.99 11.29
N TYR A 155 12.24 32.75 11.61
CA TYR A 155 12.15 31.67 10.62
C TYR A 155 11.04 31.89 9.56
N LEU A 156 9.97 32.62 9.90
CA LEU A 156 8.91 32.95 8.94
C LEU A 156 9.40 34.00 7.94
N GLY A 157 10.06 35.06 8.43
CA GLY A 157 10.67 36.09 7.57
C GLY A 157 11.79 35.51 6.69
N GLU A 158 12.68 34.62 7.23
CA GLU A 158 13.72 33.93 6.45
C GLU A 158 13.12 33.12 5.27
N MET A 159 11.96 32.52 5.46
CA MET A 159 11.28 31.71 4.44
C MET A 159 10.29 32.51 3.57
N GLY A 160 10.05 33.79 3.85
CA GLY A 160 9.06 34.60 3.15
C GLY A 160 7.63 34.12 3.38
N ILE A 161 7.35 33.58 4.57
CA ILE A 161 6.03 33.08 4.94
C ILE A 161 5.24 34.20 5.59
N ASP A 162 4.04 34.48 5.07
CA ASP A 162 3.10 35.42 5.67
C ASP A 162 2.56 34.88 7.00
N PRO A 163 2.79 35.54 8.14
CA PRO A 163 2.33 35.09 9.45
C PRO A 163 0.81 34.93 9.56
N ASP A 164 0.01 35.68 8.78
CA ASP A 164 -1.44 35.62 8.80
C ASP A 164 -2.00 34.29 8.26
N ARG A 165 -1.15 33.48 7.64
CA ARG A 165 -1.50 32.12 7.15
C ARG A 165 -1.01 31.01 8.09
N VAL A 166 -0.39 31.38 9.23
CA VAL A 166 0.24 30.41 10.14
C VAL A 166 -0.56 30.29 11.42
N ILE A 167 -1.12 29.12 11.65
CA ILE A 167 -1.70 28.74 12.94
C ILE A 167 -0.54 28.34 13.85
N GLN A 168 -0.14 29.25 14.72
CA GLN A 168 0.93 29.03 15.69
C GLN A 168 0.33 28.46 16.97
N CYS A 169 0.73 27.22 17.31
CA CYS A 169 0.19 26.51 18.47
C CYS A 169 1.33 25.99 19.35
N PRO A 170 1.35 26.27 20.68
CA PRO A 170 2.26 25.62 21.62
C PRO A 170 1.78 24.18 21.90
N LEU A 171 1.78 23.36 20.86
CA LEU A 171 1.11 22.06 20.77
C LEU A 171 1.65 21.08 21.80
N THR A 172 2.97 21.03 21.96
CA THR A 172 3.63 20.16 22.95
C THR A 172 3.20 20.49 24.38
N LYS A 173 3.11 21.78 24.73
CA LYS A 173 2.62 22.24 26.03
C LYS A 173 1.14 21.88 26.22
N MET A 174 0.30 22.17 25.23
CA MET A 174 -1.13 21.89 25.29
C MET A 174 -1.42 20.38 25.52
N VAL A 175 -0.67 19.50 24.86
CA VAL A 175 -0.78 18.04 25.04
C VAL A 175 -0.40 17.63 26.47
N LYS A 176 0.69 18.18 27.02
CA LYS A 176 1.11 17.90 28.40
C LYS A 176 0.05 18.37 29.40
N ASP A 177 -0.49 19.57 29.21
CA ASP A 177 -1.54 20.11 30.07
C ASP A 177 -2.82 19.26 30.00
N CYS A 178 -3.21 18.79 28.82
CA CYS A 178 -4.35 17.91 28.60
C CYS A 178 -4.19 16.55 29.31
N LEU A 179 -2.98 16.00 29.35
CA LEU A 179 -2.70 14.66 29.86
C LEU A 179 -2.07 14.61 31.26
N LYS A 180 -1.89 15.76 31.94
CA LYS A 180 -1.20 15.85 33.25
C LYS A 180 -1.76 14.91 34.31
N ASP A 181 -3.08 14.70 34.32
CA ASP A 181 -3.79 13.92 35.35
C ASP A 181 -4.01 12.44 34.93
N THR A 182 -3.40 11.97 33.83
CA THR A 182 -3.58 10.62 33.30
C THR A 182 -2.56 9.60 33.79
N GLY A 183 -1.55 10.03 34.56
CA GLY A 183 -0.46 9.15 35.01
C GLY A 183 0.53 8.75 33.88
N MET A 184 0.37 9.26 32.67
CA MET A 184 1.30 8.97 31.56
C MET A 184 2.65 9.66 31.78
N ASP A 185 3.75 8.97 31.47
CA ASP A 185 5.07 9.56 31.43
C ASP A 185 5.22 10.59 30.30
N ASN A 186 6.18 11.50 30.42
CA ASN A 186 6.41 12.57 29.45
C ASN A 186 6.64 12.05 28.02
N LYS A 187 7.30 10.90 27.85
CA LYS A 187 7.60 10.33 26.54
C LYS A 187 6.33 9.78 25.89
N ALA A 188 5.45 9.17 26.68
CA ALA A 188 4.15 8.69 26.21
C ALA A 188 3.21 9.85 25.86
N GLN A 189 3.19 10.94 26.66
CA GLN A 189 2.42 12.15 26.35
C GLN A 189 2.87 12.77 25.02
N LEU A 190 4.18 12.90 24.78
CA LEU A 190 4.73 13.45 23.54
C LEU A 190 4.34 12.64 22.29
N LYS A 191 4.09 11.34 22.42
CA LYS A 191 3.61 10.51 21.32
C LYS A 191 2.17 10.84 20.88
N CYS A 192 1.41 11.58 21.68
CA CYS A 192 0.05 11.99 21.35
C CYS A 192 -0.02 13.34 20.60
N ARG A 193 1.11 14.01 20.36
CA ARG A 193 1.14 15.33 19.69
C ARG A 193 0.45 15.34 18.33
N ASN A 194 0.63 14.29 17.55
CA ASN A 194 0.00 14.11 16.25
C ASN A 194 -1.54 14.13 16.33
N MET A 195 -2.11 13.68 17.44
CA MET A 195 -3.57 13.69 17.63
C MET A 195 -4.11 15.10 17.88
N PHE A 196 -3.32 15.96 18.52
CA PHE A 196 -3.70 17.37 18.68
C PHE A 196 -3.74 18.08 17.33
N ALA A 197 -2.69 17.93 16.52
CA ALA A 197 -2.65 18.46 15.16
C ALA A 197 -3.80 17.92 14.30
N LEU A 198 -4.12 16.62 14.40
CA LEU A 198 -5.27 16.02 13.76
C LEU A 198 -6.60 16.69 14.18
N GLY A 199 -6.76 17.00 15.47
CA GLY A 199 -7.92 17.73 15.99
C GLY A 199 -8.10 19.09 15.32
N ILE A 200 -7.02 19.88 15.21
CA ILE A 200 -7.05 21.19 14.50
C ILE A 200 -7.46 21.00 13.03
N VAL A 201 -6.89 20.00 12.34
CA VAL A 201 -7.20 19.71 10.94
C VAL A 201 -8.68 19.28 10.79
N CYS A 202 -9.19 18.44 11.71
CA CYS A 202 -10.60 18.05 11.71
C CYS A 202 -11.53 19.25 11.88
N TRP A 203 -11.19 20.18 12.77
CA TRP A 203 -11.93 21.44 12.91
C TRP A 203 -11.88 22.27 11.60
N LEU A 204 -10.68 22.46 11.03
CA LEU A 204 -10.48 23.26 9.81
C LEU A 204 -11.33 22.74 8.62
N PHE A 205 -11.52 21.42 8.56
CA PHE A 205 -12.30 20.76 7.50
C PHE A 205 -13.72 20.35 7.92
N ASN A 206 -14.21 20.82 9.05
CA ASN A 206 -15.56 20.50 9.55
C ASN A 206 -15.82 18.97 9.62
N ARG A 207 -14.81 18.18 10.03
CA ARG A 207 -14.95 16.74 10.16
C ARG A 207 -15.52 16.37 11.52
N ASP A 208 -16.44 15.42 11.51
CA ASP A 208 -16.98 14.84 12.75
C ASP A 208 -15.91 14.01 13.48
N ILE A 209 -15.44 14.52 14.61
CA ILE A 209 -14.42 13.83 15.43
C ILE A 209 -14.94 12.54 16.07
N SER A 210 -16.25 12.29 16.10
CA SER A 210 -16.80 11.02 16.55
C SER A 210 -16.28 9.84 15.71
N LEU A 211 -16.03 10.07 14.41
CA LEU A 211 -15.45 9.07 13.52
C LEU A 211 -13.98 8.81 13.86
N VAL A 212 -13.21 9.85 14.22
CA VAL A 212 -11.84 9.71 14.72
C VAL A 212 -11.83 8.90 16.02
N ASN A 213 -12.75 9.21 16.95
CA ASN A 213 -12.84 8.53 18.24
C ASN A 213 -13.15 7.04 18.06
N ASN A 214 -14.06 6.70 17.18
CA ASN A 214 -14.39 5.31 16.87
C ASN A 214 -13.17 4.57 16.29
N PHE A 215 -12.48 5.17 15.33
CA PHE A 215 -11.25 4.60 14.78
C PHE A 215 -10.18 4.34 15.85
N LEU A 216 -9.99 5.30 16.78
CA LEU A 216 -9.00 5.16 17.86
C LEU A 216 -9.38 4.03 18.82
N ARG A 217 -10.67 3.88 19.18
CA ARG A 217 -11.15 2.78 20.02
C ARG A 217 -10.96 1.42 19.36
N GLU A 218 -11.24 1.31 18.07
CA GLU A 218 -11.01 0.08 17.31
C GLU A 218 -9.52 -0.26 17.21
N LYS A 219 -8.69 0.71 16.82
CA LYS A 219 -7.25 0.53 16.65
C LYS A 219 -6.56 0.13 17.95
N PHE A 220 -6.95 0.73 19.06
CA PHE A 220 -6.36 0.48 20.37
C PHE A 220 -7.25 -0.38 21.28
N ALA A 221 -8.12 -1.24 20.71
CA ALA A 221 -9.04 -2.08 21.46
C ALA A 221 -8.37 -2.93 22.55
N LYS A 222 -7.11 -3.35 22.34
CA LYS A 222 -6.30 -4.08 23.35
C LYS A 222 -5.72 -3.19 24.46
N LYS A 223 -5.78 -1.86 24.32
CA LYS A 223 -5.25 -0.87 25.24
C LYS A 223 -6.19 0.35 25.30
N PRO A 224 -7.39 0.20 25.90
CA PRO A 224 -8.43 1.24 25.90
C PRO A 224 -7.98 2.58 26.48
N GLU A 225 -7.10 2.56 27.49
CA GLU A 225 -6.54 3.76 28.11
C GLU A 225 -5.77 4.61 27.08
N ILE A 226 -5.01 3.99 26.19
CA ILE A 226 -4.31 4.70 25.11
C ILE A 226 -5.33 5.32 24.15
N ALA A 227 -6.43 4.62 23.83
CA ALA A 227 -7.48 5.17 22.98
C ALA A 227 -8.08 6.44 23.59
N GLU A 228 -8.52 6.37 24.86
CA GLU A 228 -9.20 7.49 25.51
C GLU A 228 -8.25 8.70 25.72
N ASN A 229 -6.97 8.47 26.02
CA ASN A 229 -5.99 9.55 26.11
C ASN A 229 -5.77 10.25 24.75
N ASN A 230 -5.70 9.49 23.65
CA ASN A 230 -5.63 10.07 22.31
C ASN A 230 -6.92 10.83 21.94
N ILE A 231 -8.08 10.32 22.30
CA ILE A 231 -9.38 10.99 22.11
C ILE A 231 -9.44 12.34 22.84
N LYS A 232 -8.98 12.39 24.10
CA LYS A 232 -8.88 13.66 24.83
C LYS A 232 -8.01 14.68 24.09
N VAL A 233 -6.89 14.24 23.55
CA VAL A 233 -5.97 15.12 22.80
C VAL A 233 -6.57 15.59 21.47
N VAL A 234 -7.27 14.71 20.73
CA VAL A 234 -8.00 15.11 19.51
C VAL A 234 -9.04 16.18 19.84
N GLN A 235 -9.84 15.96 20.90
CA GLN A 235 -10.84 16.95 21.34
C GLN A 235 -10.19 18.30 21.69
N ALA A 236 -9.10 18.28 22.46
CA ALA A 236 -8.38 19.49 22.82
C ALA A 236 -7.84 20.26 21.59
N GLY A 237 -7.35 19.55 20.57
CA GLY A 237 -6.93 20.15 19.30
C GLY A 237 -8.10 20.75 18.50
N TYR A 238 -9.24 20.08 18.48
CA TYR A 238 -10.46 20.55 17.84
C TYR A 238 -11.00 21.83 18.51
N ASP A 239 -11.02 21.84 19.86
CA ASP A 239 -11.46 22.99 20.65
C ASP A 239 -10.48 24.16 20.53
N TYR A 240 -9.18 23.88 20.44
CA TYR A 240 -8.17 24.92 20.14
C TYR A 240 -8.45 25.60 18.82
N GLY A 241 -8.77 24.84 17.76
CA GLY A 241 -9.18 25.40 16.47
C GLY A 241 -10.34 26.38 16.62
N HIS A 242 -11.37 26.03 17.37
CA HIS A 242 -12.48 26.96 17.66
C HIS A 242 -12.05 28.25 18.38
N ASN A 243 -11.08 28.16 19.28
CA ASN A 243 -10.63 29.32 20.06
C ASN A 243 -9.73 30.27 19.25
N VAL A 244 -9.00 29.74 18.25
CA VAL A 244 -8.10 30.54 17.38
C VAL A 244 -8.74 30.92 16.05
N HIS A 245 -10.05 30.77 15.92
CA HIS A 245 -10.79 31.04 14.68
C HIS A 245 -10.55 32.44 14.10
N ALA A 246 -10.22 33.43 14.94
CA ALA A 246 -9.90 34.79 14.48
C ALA A 246 -8.59 34.87 13.65
N SER A 247 -7.73 33.85 13.73
CA SER A 247 -6.47 33.77 12.99
C SER A 247 -6.61 33.03 11.66
N VAL A 248 -7.80 32.58 11.29
CA VAL A 248 -8.06 31.84 10.05
C VAL A 248 -9.22 32.47 9.31
N PRO A 249 -9.08 32.78 8.01
CA PRO A 249 -10.11 33.50 7.25
C PRO A 249 -11.36 32.68 7.01
N ALA A 250 -11.26 31.35 6.98
CA ALA A 250 -12.37 30.43 6.72
C ALA A 250 -12.07 29.01 7.20
N THR A 251 -13.10 28.23 7.45
CA THR A 251 -13.04 26.77 7.48
C THR A 251 -13.51 26.19 6.14
N TYR A 252 -13.25 24.92 5.90
CA TYR A 252 -13.50 24.31 4.61
C TYR A 252 -14.47 23.14 4.73
N ARG A 253 -15.21 22.87 3.66
CA ARG A 253 -16.05 21.69 3.52
C ARG A 253 -15.84 21.08 2.15
N ILE A 254 -15.70 19.77 2.10
CA ILE A 254 -15.69 18.98 0.87
C ILE A 254 -16.89 18.03 0.97
N GLU A 255 -17.95 18.32 0.19
CA GLU A 255 -19.09 17.43 0.12
C GLU A 255 -18.77 16.21 -0.73
N SER A 256 -19.36 15.06 -0.39
CA SER A 256 -19.22 13.87 -1.22
C SER A 256 -20.28 13.89 -2.33
N LYS A 257 -19.82 13.77 -3.58
CA LYS A 257 -20.67 13.51 -4.75
C LYS A 257 -20.71 12.02 -5.12
N HIS A 258 -20.00 11.17 -4.37
CA HIS A 258 -19.98 9.73 -4.61
C HIS A 258 -21.32 9.10 -4.17
N LYS A 259 -22.02 8.46 -5.13
CA LYS A 259 -23.38 7.94 -4.92
C LYS A 259 -23.50 6.42 -5.11
N VAL A 260 -22.38 5.72 -5.28
CA VAL A 260 -22.41 4.26 -5.46
C VAL A 260 -22.54 3.60 -4.10
N ALA A 261 -23.67 2.94 -3.87
CA ALA A 261 -23.88 2.17 -2.65
C ALA A 261 -22.97 0.94 -2.62
N GLY A 262 -22.35 0.66 -1.46
CA GLY A 262 -21.44 -0.48 -1.30
C GLY A 262 -20.73 -0.45 0.04
N ARG A 263 -19.92 -1.48 0.25
CA ARG A 263 -19.00 -1.55 1.40
C ARG A 263 -17.63 -1.10 0.93
N TYR A 264 -17.05 -0.12 1.60
CA TYR A 264 -15.77 0.46 1.23
C TYR A 264 -14.76 0.30 2.35
N MET A 265 -13.48 0.24 1.98
CA MET A 265 -12.37 0.41 2.91
C MET A 265 -11.28 1.27 2.27
N ASP A 266 -10.48 1.92 3.10
CA ASP A 266 -9.22 2.54 2.72
C ASP A 266 -8.16 1.43 2.60
N ILE A 267 -7.59 1.22 1.41
CA ILE A 267 -6.67 0.11 1.14
C ILE A 267 -5.39 0.61 0.47
N THR A 268 -4.25 0.11 0.94
CA THR A 268 -2.96 0.32 0.27
C THR A 268 -2.75 -0.73 -0.82
N GLY A 269 -1.93 -0.41 -1.83
CA GLY A 269 -1.69 -1.33 -2.94
C GLY A 269 -1.05 -2.65 -2.51
N ASN A 270 -0.08 -2.63 -1.58
CA ASN A 270 0.51 -3.87 -1.04
C ASN A 270 -0.54 -4.76 -0.37
N LYS A 271 -1.48 -4.17 0.36
CA LYS A 271 -2.57 -4.92 1.01
C LYS A 271 -3.58 -5.44 -0.01
N ALA A 272 -3.90 -4.63 -1.02
CA ALA A 272 -4.76 -5.04 -2.12
C ALA A 272 -4.16 -6.20 -2.93
N THR A 273 -2.84 -6.14 -3.22
CA THR A 273 -2.08 -7.24 -3.83
C THR A 273 -2.21 -8.53 -3.00
N ALA A 274 -1.96 -8.45 -1.69
CA ALA A 274 -2.09 -9.62 -0.81
C ALA A 274 -3.50 -10.22 -0.84
N TYR A 275 -4.54 -9.40 -0.86
CA TYR A 275 -5.93 -9.86 -0.92
C TYR A 275 -6.30 -10.45 -2.28
N GLY A 276 -5.79 -9.89 -3.38
CA GLY A 276 -5.97 -10.46 -4.73
C GLY A 276 -5.37 -11.87 -4.85
N LEU A 277 -4.15 -12.05 -4.31
CA LEU A 277 -3.47 -13.35 -4.26
C LEU A 277 -4.25 -14.39 -3.44
N ILE A 278 -4.78 -13.99 -2.27
CA ILE A 278 -5.60 -14.89 -1.43
C ILE A 278 -6.90 -15.27 -2.14
N ALA A 279 -7.58 -14.29 -2.73
CA ALA A 279 -8.82 -14.53 -3.48
C ALA A 279 -8.60 -15.48 -4.67
N ALA A 280 -7.47 -15.32 -5.38
CA ALA A 280 -7.10 -16.20 -6.48
C ALA A 280 -6.82 -17.63 -6.00
N ALA A 281 -6.08 -17.80 -4.90
CA ALA A 281 -5.80 -19.11 -4.32
C ALA A 281 -7.09 -19.82 -3.89
N GLU A 282 -8.03 -19.09 -3.27
CA GLU A 282 -9.35 -19.64 -2.89
C GLU A 282 -10.16 -20.06 -4.11
N LYS A 283 -10.20 -19.23 -5.16
CA LYS A 283 -10.91 -19.55 -6.40
C LYS A 283 -10.30 -20.72 -7.17
N ALA A 284 -8.98 -20.89 -7.10
CA ALA A 284 -8.28 -22.02 -7.71
C ALA A 284 -8.36 -23.32 -6.87
N GLY A 285 -8.83 -23.24 -5.61
CA GLY A 285 -8.79 -24.36 -4.67
C GLY A 285 -7.37 -24.77 -4.27
N MET A 286 -6.41 -23.84 -4.32
CA MET A 286 -4.99 -24.06 -4.08
C MET A 286 -4.53 -23.43 -2.76
N ARG A 287 -3.44 -23.96 -2.19
CA ARG A 287 -2.75 -23.28 -1.08
C ARG A 287 -1.94 -22.12 -1.62
N LEU A 288 -2.01 -20.95 -0.97
CA LEU A 288 -1.14 -19.82 -1.28
C LEU A 288 0.20 -19.97 -0.56
N PHE A 289 1.29 -19.89 -1.30
CA PHE A 289 2.65 -19.92 -0.78
C PHE A 289 3.40 -18.65 -1.20
N LEU A 290 3.98 -17.94 -0.24
CA LEU A 290 4.90 -16.83 -0.49
C LEU A 290 6.31 -17.20 -0.02
N GLY A 291 7.26 -17.29 -0.95
CA GLY A 291 8.70 -17.32 -0.68
C GLY A 291 9.32 -15.96 -0.97
N SER A 292 9.84 -15.28 0.07
CA SER A 292 10.31 -13.92 -0.10
C SER A 292 11.46 -13.55 0.84
N TYR A 293 12.12 -12.46 0.50
CA TYR A 293 13.11 -11.76 1.32
C TYR A 293 12.58 -10.34 1.63
N PRO A 294 12.73 -9.86 2.87
CA PRO A 294 12.28 -8.52 3.24
C PRO A 294 13.02 -7.44 2.48
N ILE A 295 12.31 -6.68 1.66
CA ILE A 295 12.85 -5.57 0.88
C ILE A 295 11.81 -4.44 0.76
N THR A 296 12.24 -3.19 1.05
CA THR A 296 11.40 -2.01 0.84
C THR A 296 11.18 -1.76 -0.64
N PRO A 297 9.92 -1.51 -1.10
CA PRO A 297 8.66 -1.39 -0.34
C PRO A 297 7.81 -2.68 -0.33
N ALA A 298 8.30 -3.81 -0.83
CA ALA A 298 7.53 -5.06 -1.00
C ALA A 298 7.24 -5.82 0.30
N THR A 299 7.95 -5.52 1.39
CA THR A 299 7.85 -6.27 2.67
C THR A 299 6.44 -6.30 3.25
N ASP A 300 5.62 -5.28 3.00
CA ASP A 300 4.26 -5.22 3.55
C ASP A 300 3.33 -6.29 2.96
N ILE A 301 3.62 -6.81 1.76
CA ILE A 301 2.91 -7.98 1.20
C ILE A 301 3.17 -9.21 2.08
N LEU A 302 4.44 -9.46 2.46
CA LEU A 302 4.82 -10.55 3.37
C LEU A 302 4.15 -10.37 4.74
N HIS A 303 4.19 -9.16 5.29
CA HIS A 303 3.56 -8.85 6.57
C HIS A 303 2.04 -9.06 6.54
N GLU A 304 1.37 -8.66 5.46
CA GLU A 304 -0.07 -8.86 5.35
C GLU A 304 -0.42 -10.33 5.21
N LEU A 305 0.21 -11.06 4.29
CA LEU A 305 -0.04 -12.49 4.07
C LEU A 305 0.21 -13.33 5.32
N SER A 306 1.23 -12.98 6.13
CA SER A 306 1.55 -13.70 7.37
C SER A 306 0.44 -13.68 8.43
N LYS A 307 -0.50 -12.73 8.33
CA LYS A 307 -1.66 -12.63 9.23
C LYS A 307 -2.77 -13.65 8.91
N HIS A 308 -2.73 -14.23 7.71
CA HIS A 308 -3.80 -15.07 7.15
C HIS A 308 -3.50 -16.57 7.17
N LYS A 309 -2.72 -17.05 8.15
CA LYS A 309 -2.38 -18.47 8.32
C LYS A 309 -3.60 -19.38 8.46
N SER A 310 -4.68 -18.88 9.09
CA SER A 310 -5.94 -19.60 9.25
C SER A 310 -6.64 -19.94 7.93
N LEU A 311 -6.25 -19.30 6.83
CA LEU A 311 -6.75 -19.54 5.48
C LEU A 311 -5.83 -20.46 4.67
N GLY A 312 -4.87 -21.10 5.33
CA GLY A 312 -3.91 -21.97 4.66
C GLY A 312 -2.77 -21.22 3.96
N VAL A 313 -2.62 -19.91 4.19
CA VAL A 313 -1.49 -19.13 3.64
C VAL A 313 -0.19 -19.52 4.31
N ILE A 314 0.80 -19.89 3.51
CA ILE A 314 2.16 -20.24 3.94
C ILE A 314 3.09 -19.09 3.52
N THR A 315 3.84 -18.54 4.49
CA THR A 315 4.85 -17.52 4.22
C THR A 315 6.21 -17.99 4.72
N VAL A 316 7.20 -17.92 3.84
CA VAL A 316 8.59 -18.26 4.16
C VAL A 316 9.47 -17.04 3.90
N GLN A 317 10.15 -16.58 4.94
CA GLN A 317 11.19 -15.57 4.83
C GLN A 317 12.52 -16.26 4.65
N CYS A 318 13.19 -15.96 3.55
CA CYS A 318 14.49 -16.52 3.19
C CYS A 318 15.62 -15.54 3.50
N GLU A 319 16.87 -15.99 3.36
CA GLU A 319 18.06 -15.16 3.60
C GLU A 319 18.36 -14.19 2.46
N ASP A 320 17.91 -14.48 1.23
CA ASP A 320 18.07 -13.63 0.06
C ASP A 320 16.95 -13.80 -0.99
N GLU A 321 17.02 -13.01 -2.03
CA GLU A 321 16.03 -12.97 -3.11
C GLU A 321 16.04 -14.25 -3.96
N ILE A 322 17.19 -14.87 -4.16
CA ILE A 322 17.35 -16.10 -4.97
C ILE A 322 16.65 -17.25 -4.25
N SER A 323 16.99 -17.44 -2.96
CA SER A 323 16.39 -18.44 -2.10
C SER A 323 14.87 -18.28 -1.99
N GLY A 324 14.39 -17.03 -1.86
CA GLY A 324 12.95 -16.72 -1.85
C GLY A 324 12.24 -17.16 -3.13
N CYS A 325 12.84 -16.92 -4.30
CA CYS A 325 12.30 -17.36 -5.58
C CYS A 325 12.36 -18.89 -5.74
N ALA A 326 13.49 -19.51 -5.41
CA ALA A 326 13.68 -20.94 -5.53
C ALA A 326 12.70 -21.75 -4.64
N THR A 327 12.46 -21.28 -3.40
CA THR A 327 11.46 -21.93 -2.53
C THR A 327 10.03 -21.79 -3.09
N ALA A 328 9.69 -20.67 -3.72
CA ALA A 328 8.41 -20.48 -4.39
C ALA A 328 8.27 -21.42 -5.62
N ILE A 329 9.33 -21.63 -6.40
CA ILE A 329 9.36 -22.58 -7.51
C ILE A 329 9.09 -24.01 -7.01
N GLY A 330 9.78 -24.42 -5.93
CA GLY A 330 9.55 -25.72 -5.30
C GLY A 330 8.12 -25.91 -4.78
N ALA A 331 7.53 -24.86 -4.19
CA ALA A 331 6.13 -24.86 -3.76
C ALA A 331 5.16 -24.95 -4.94
N SER A 332 5.45 -24.25 -6.04
CA SER A 332 4.69 -24.35 -7.30
C SER A 332 4.74 -25.78 -7.82
N PHE A 333 5.91 -26.39 -7.94
CA PHE A 333 6.05 -27.78 -8.34
C PHE A 333 5.19 -28.73 -7.48
N ALA A 334 5.11 -28.44 -6.17
CA ALA A 334 4.29 -29.21 -5.22
C ALA A 334 2.79 -28.87 -5.25
N GLY A 335 2.32 -28.05 -6.17
CA GLY A 335 0.89 -27.77 -6.39
C GLY A 335 0.33 -26.57 -5.65
N ALA A 336 1.16 -25.66 -5.15
CA ALA A 336 0.72 -24.40 -4.56
C ALA A 336 0.57 -23.29 -5.61
N LEU A 337 -0.33 -22.34 -5.38
CA LEU A 337 -0.22 -21.02 -6.00
C LEU A 337 0.97 -20.30 -5.34
N ALA A 338 2.09 -20.29 -6.04
CA ALA A 338 3.34 -19.78 -5.53
C ALA A 338 3.57 -18.33 -5.94
N VAL A 339 4.10 -17.55 -5.00
CA VAL A 339 4.37 -16.12 -5.15
C VAL A 339 5.75 -15.80 -4.59
N THR A 340 6.45 -14.88 -5.22
CA THR A 340 7.61 -14.20 -4.65
C THR A 340 7.45 -12.71 -4.81
N SER A 341 7.82 -11.91 -3.78
CA SER A 341 7.76 -10.45 -3.85
C SER A 341 9.14 -9.85 -3.74
N THR A 342 9.39 -8.75 -4.46
CA THR A 342 10.69 -8.10 -4.53
C THR A 342 10.57 -6.63 -4.98
N SER A 343 11.71 -6.02 -5.29
CA SER A 343 11.88 -4.69 -5.87
C SER A 343 13.03 -4.75 -6.87
N GLY A 344 13.29 -3.70 -7.64
CA GLY A 344 14.27 -3.65 -8.73
C GLY A 344 15.58 -4.41 -8.53
N PRO A 345 16.34 -4.20 -7.43
CA PRO A 345 17.58 -4.98 -7.21
C PRO A 345 17.32 -6.50 -7.12
N GLY A 346 16.22 -6.87 -6.49
CA GLY A 346 15.92 -8.29 -6.31
C GLY A 346 15.38 -8.95 -7.56
N ILE A 347 14.68 -8.23 -8.47
CA ILE A 347 14.29 -8.81 -9.77
C ILE A 347 15.51 -9.17 -10.60
N CYS A 348 16.58 -8.37 -10.54
CA CYS A 348 17.85 -8.69 -11.19
C CYS A 348 18.48 -9.98 -10.63
N LEU A 349 18.48 -10.15 -9.30
CA LEU A 349 19.03 -11.34 -8.66
C LEU A 349 18.22 -12.61 -8.93
N LYS A 350 16.92 -12.50 -9.17
CA LYS A 350 16.03 -13.63 -9.47
C LYS A 350 16.04 -14.06 -10.94
N SER A 351 16.77 -13.39 -11.82
CA SER A 351 16.69 -13.59 -13.29
C SER A 351 16.87 -15.05 -13.70
N GLU A 352 17.83 -15.77 -13.12
CA GLU A 352 18.05 -17.19 -13.43
C GLU A 352 16.92 -18.07 -12.87
N ALA A 353 16.52 -17.87 -11.61
CA ALA A 353 15.42 -18.63 -11.02
C ALA A 353 14.09 -18.42 -11.77
N MET A 354 13.82 -17.21 -12.28
CA MET A 354 12.67 -16.97 -13.16
C MET A 354 12.74 -17.79 -14.45
N ASN A 355 13.94 -17.93 -15.04
CA ASN A 355 14.16 -18.79 -16.21
C ASN A 355 13.88 -20.25 -15.90
N LEU A 356 14.28 -20.73 -14.72
CA LEU A 356 13.94 -22.09 -14.28
C LEU A 356 12.41 -22.30 -14.24
N ALA A 357 11.68 -21.35 -13.71
CA ALA A 357 10.21 -21.43 -13.71
C ALA A 357 9.60 -21.43 -15.13
N VAL A 358 10.19 -20.69 -16.07
CA VAL A 358 9.77 -20.69 -17.49
C VAL A 358 10.05 -22.05 -18.11
N ILE A 359 11.26 -22.59 -18.00
CA ILE A 359 11.62 -23.83 -18.68
C ILE A 359 10.92 -25.05 -18.07
N ASP A 360 10.59 -25.02 -16.79
CA ASP A 360 9.81 -26.07 -16.10
C ASP A 360 8.31 -25.87 -16.26
N GLU A 361 7.87 -24.76 -16.88
CA GLU A 361 6.47 -24.40 -17.07
C GLU A 361 5.68 -24.50 -15.77
N LEU A 362 6.11 -23.75 -14.75
CA LEU A 362 5.50 -23.72 -13.43
C LEU A 362 4.79 -22.39 -13.17
N PRO A 363 3.56 -22.43 -12.62
CA PRO A 363 2.84 -21.21 -12.26
C PRO A 363 3.55 -20.47 -11.12
N LEU A 364 3.96 -19.23 -11.36
CA LEU A 364 4.62 -18.40 -10.35
C LEU A 364 4.22 -16.93 -10.55
N VAL A 365 3.79 -16.25 -9.51
CA VAL A 365 3.58 -14.80 -9.55
C VAL A 365 4.80 -14.11 -8.93
N ILE A 366 5.44 -13.25 -9.72
CA ILE A 366 6.59 -12.44 -9.29
C ILE A 366 6.10 -10.99 -9.13
N VAL A 367 5.93 -10.53 -7.89
CA VAL A 367 5.52 -9.16 -7.61
C VAL A 367 6.75 -8.28 -7.49
N ASP A 368 6.93 -7.36 -8.44
CA ASP A 368 7.99 -6.37 -8.42
C ASP A 368 7.42 -5.01 -8.02
N VAL A 369 7.72 -4.58 -6.80
CA VAL A 369 7.35 -3.25 -6.29
C VAL A 369 8.51 -2.31 -6.56
N GLN A 370 8.47 -1.61 -7.68
CA GLN A 370 9.54 -0.77 -8.20
C GLN A 370 9.90 0.37 -7.25
N ARG A 371 11.17 0.73 -7.20
CA ARG A 371 11.72 1.85 -6.43
C ARG A 371 12.87 2.50 -7.15
N GLY A 372 13.30 3.69 -6.67
CA GLY A 372 14.44 4.41 -7.24
C GLY A 372 15.72 3.57 -7.29
N GLY A 373 16.31 3.44 -8.49
CA GLY A 373 17.57 2.73 -8.78
C GLY A 373 18.74 3.69 -9.02
N PRO A 374 19.88 3.22 -9.56
CA PRO A 374 20.26 1.82 -9.72
C PRO A 374 20.77 1.17 -8.43
N SER A 375 20.92 -0.18 -8.40
CA SER A 375 21.35 -0.97 -7.26
C SER A 375 20.43 -0.77 -6.05
N THR A 376 20.95 -0.56 -4.84
CA THR A 376 20.15 -0.25 -3.66
C THR A 376 19.37 1.07 -3.82
N GLY A 377 19.90 2.00 -4.58
CA GLY A 377 19.29 3.25 -5.02
C GLY A 377 18.66 4.07 -3.90
N LEU A 378 17.40 4.41 -4.09
CA LEU A 378 16.57 5.16 -3.16
C LEU A 378 15.39 4.30 -2.68
N PRO A 379 15.56 3.47 -1.65
CA PRO A 379 14.57 2.46 -1.26
C PRO A 379 13.18 3.00 -0.94
N THR A 380 13.09 4.26 -0.50
CA THR A 380 11.85 4.91 -0.09
C THR A 380 11.26 5.84 -1.16
N LYS A 381 11.87 5.93 -2.35
CA LYS A 381 11.43 6.82 -3.42
C LYS A 381 10.84 6.05 -4.58
N SER A 382 9.76 6.59 -5.14
CA SER A 382 9.03 5.97 -6.25
C SER A 382 9.78 6.19 -7.57
N GLU A 383 9.89 5.12 -8.34
CA GLU A 383 10.38 5.13 -9.72
C GLU A 383 9.74 3.94 -10.45
N GLN A 384 9.62 4.02 -11.79
CA GLN A 384 9.05 2.98 -12.65
C GLN A 384 10.04 2.67 -13.78
N THR A 385 11.18 2.07 -13.45
CA THR A 385 12.29 1.83 -14.40
C THR A 385 12.56 0.35 -14.68
N ASP A 386 11.80 -0.56 -14.07
CA ASP A 386 12.08 -1.99 -14.17
C ASP A 386 11.37 -2.70 -15.34
N LEU A 387 10.54 -1.99 -16.12
CA LEU A 387 9.76 -2.59 -17.23
C LEU A 387 10.63 -3.34 -18.25
N LEU A 388 11.74 -2.74 -18.70
CA LEU A 388 12.62 -3.39 -19.67
C LEU A 388 13.36 -4.59 -19.07
N GLN A 389 13.73 -4.52 -17.79
CA GLN A 389 14.25 -5.66 -17.04
C GLN A 389 13.21 -6.78 -16.94
N ALA A 390 11.95 -6.44 -16.64
CA ALA A 390 10.86 -7.41 -16.57
C ALA A 390 10.59 -8.08 -17.92
N LEU A 391 10.69 -7.35 -19.03
CA LEU A 391 10.45 -7.88 -20.37
C LEU A 391 11.63 -8.65 -20.94
N TYR A 392 12.87 -8.16 -20.76
CA TYR A 392 14.04 -8.63 -21.50
C TYR A 392 15.25 -9.00 -20.63
N GLY A 393 15.18 -8.83 -19.31
CA GLY A 393 16.34 -8.97 -18.40
C GLY A 393 16.72 -10.40 -18.03
N ARG A 394 16.54 -11.36 -18.93
CA ARG A 394 16.84 -12.79 -18.71
C ARG A 394 17.66 -13.35 -19.85
N ASN A 395 18.39 -14.45 -19.59
CA ASN A 395 19.13 -15.17 -20.64
C ASN A 395 18.21 -16.09 -21.45
N GLY A 396 18.56 -16.31 -22.70
CA GLY A 396 17.83 -17.19 -23.61
C GLY A 396 16.47 -16.65 -24.02
N GLU A 397 15.66 -17.51 -24.60
CA GLU A 397 14.28 -17.22 -24.95
C GLU A 397 13.35 -17.53 -23.77
N SER A 398 13.05 -16.50 -22.99
CA SER A 398 12.31 -16.59 -21.74
C SER A 398 11.16 -15.57 -21.69
N PRO A 399 10.14 -15.71 -22.55
CA PRO A 399 9.01 -14.80 -22.54
C PRO A 399 8.14 -15.05 -21.28
N MET A 400 7.70 -13.94 -20.66
CA MET A 400 6.75 -13.97 -19.54
C MET A 400 5.72 -12.85 -19.70
N PRO A 401 4.45 -13.08 -19.35
CA PRO A 401 3.48 -12.01 -19.23
C PRO A 401 3.90 -11.00 -18.16
N VAL A 402 3.72 -9.71 -18.45
CA VAL A 402 3.98 -8.60 -17.53
C VAL A 402 2.70 -7.80 -17.40
N ILE A 403 2.19 -7.69 -16.18
CA ILE A 403 1.00 -6.91 -15.83
C ILE A 403 1.45 -5.74 -14.97
N ALA A 404 0.91 -4.55 -15.22
CA ALA A 404 1.17 -3.37 -14.40
C ALA A 404 -0.13 -2.90 -13.73
N ALA A 405 -0.11 -2.72 -12.41
CA ALA A 405 -1.22 -2.15 -11.67
C ALA A 405 -1.30 -0.63 -11.86
N LEU A 406 -2.51 -0.10 -11.99
CA LEU A 406 -2.79 1.32 -12.29
C LEU A 406 -3.02 2.17 -11.03
N SER A 407 -3.42 1.56 -9.92
CA SER A 407 -3.78 2.25 -8.69
C SER A 407 -3.69 1.33 -7.48
N PRO A 408 -3.73 1.85 -6.24
CA PRO A 408 -3.78 1.01 -5.05
C PRO A 408 -4.93 -0.01 -5.05
N THR A 409 -6.10 0.37 -5.56
CA THR A 409 -7.27 -0.53 -5.62
C THR A 409 -7.14 -1.56 -6.73
N ASP A 410 -6.57 -1.19 -7.86
CA ASP A 410 -6.34 -2.07 -9.01
C ASP A 410 -5.31 -3.18 -8.73
N CYS A 411 -4.45 -2.99 -7.72
CA CYS A 411 -3.53 -4.03 -7.28
C CYS A 411 -4.23 -5.36 -6.90
N PHE A 412 -5.49 -5.29 -6.45
CA PHE A 412 -6.28 -6.50 -6.18
C PHE A 412 -6.58 -7.25 -7.47
N ASP A 413 -7.13 -6.56 -8.47
CA ASP A 413 -7.53 -7.15 -9.74
C ASP A 413 -6.30 -7.63 -10.53
N ALA A 414 -5.24 -6.82 -10.57
CA ALA A 414 -3.98 -7.16 -11.23
C ALA A 414 -3.31 -8.40 -10.60
N ALA A 415 -3.32 -8.54 -9.27
CA ALA A 415 -2.78 -9.72 -8.59
C ALA A 415 -3.65 -10.96 -8.82
N TYR A 416 -4.97 -10.79 -8.87
CA TYR A 416 -5.90 -11.84 -9.21
C TYR A 416 -5.68 -12.35 -10.65
N ASP A 417 -5.60 -11.44 -11.62
CA ASP A 417 -5.37 -11.77 -13.03
C ASP A 417 -3.99 -12.38 -13.27
N ALA A 418 -2.93 -11.86 -12.63
CA ALA A 418 -1.61 -12.47 -12.69
C ALA A 418 -1.62 -13.93 -12.20
N SER A 419 -2.33 -14.19 -11.10
CA SER A 419 -2.48 -15.54 -10.55
C SER A 419 -3.29 -16.45 -11.48
N ARG A 420 -4.38 -15.94 -12.07
CA ARG A 420 -5.21 -16.67 -13.02
C ARG A 420 -4.40 -17.07 -14.24
N ILE A 421 -3.69 -16.13 -14.86
CA ILE A 421 -2.84 -16.41 -16.03
C ILE A 421 -1.75 -17.42 -15.66
N ALA A 422 -1.08 -17.26 -14.53
CA ALA A 422 -0.04 -18.19 -14.10
C ALA A 422 -0.56 -19.62 -13.97
N VAL A 423 -1.70 -19.81 -13.32
CA VAL A 423 -2.27 -21.14 -13.03
C VAL A 423 -2.88 -21.78 -14.28
N GLU A 424 -3.65 -21.03 -15.08
CA GLU A 424 -4.34 -21.59 -16.25
C GLU A 424 -3.39 -21.91 -17.40
N HIS A 425 -2.21 -21.24 -17.43
CA HIS A 425 -1.25 -21.40 -18.51
C HIS A 425 0.07 -22.05 -18.10
N LEU A 426 0.23 -22.36 -16.81
CA LEU A 426 1.46 -22.93 -16.24
C LEU A 426 2.71 -22.13 -16.64
N THR A 427 2.68 -20.84 -16.38
CA THR A 427 3.74 -19.90 -16.74
C THR A 427 3.99 -18.93 -15.59
N PRO A 428 5.22 -18.50 -15.36
CA PRO A 428 5.45 -17.38 -14.44
C PRO A 428 4.92 -16.07 -15.04
N VAL A 429 4.42 -15.19 -14.16
CA VAL A 429 3.86 -13.88 -14.51
C VAL A 429 4.50 -12.82 -13.62
N ILE A 430 4.96 -11.72 -14.20
CA ILE A 430 5.46 -10.57 -13.44
C ILE A 430 4.33 -9.57 -13.23
N LEU A 431 4.09 -9.19 -11.98
CA LEU A 431 3.21 -8.10 -11.59
C LEU A 431 4.04 -6.90 -11.18
N LEU A 432 4.01 -5.84 -11.98
CA LEU A 432 4.66 -4.56 -11.69
C LEU A 432 3.73 -3.66 -10.88
N THR A 433 4.22 -3.22 -9.75
CA THR A 433 3.70 -2.08 -9.00
C THR A 433 4.86 -1.11 -8.75
N ASP A 434 4.68 -0.09 -7.93
CA ASP A 434 5.76 0.81 -7.51
C ASP A 434 5.52 1.33 -6.10
N ALA A 435 6.53 1.98 -5.51
CA ALA A 435 6.47 2.47 -4.14
C ALA A 435 5.32 3.44 -3.88
N PHE A 436 4.88 4.21 -4.90
CA PHE A 436 3.72 5.10 -4.78
C PHE A 436 2.41 4.31 -4.68
N ILE A 437 2.15 3.43 -5.66
CA ILE A 437 0.93 2.61 -5.69
C ILE A 437 0.87 1.68 -4.48
N ALA A 438 1.99 1.03 -4.15
CA ALA A 438 2.08 0.04 -3.09
C ALA A 438 1.79 0.60 -1.69
N ASN A 439 2.34 1.79 -1.39
CA ASN A 439 2.23 2.43 -0.07
C ASN A 439 1.10 3.46 -0.01
N GLY A 440 0.70 4.03 -1.13
CA GLY A 440 -0.46 4.90 -1.25
C GLY A 440 -1.75 4.14 -0.99
N SER A 441 -2.78 4.84 -0.53
CA SER A 441 -4.10 4.25 -0.31
C SER A 441 -5.20 4.98 -1.06
N ALA A 442 -6.28 4.26 -1.31
CA ALA A 442 -7.47 4.77 -1.96
C ALA A 442 -8.73 4.10 -1.37
N ALA A 443 -9.88 4.77 -1.53
CA ALA A 443 -11.17 4.19 -1.16
C ALA A 443 -11.52 3.05 -2.14
N TRP A 444 -11.61 1.85 -1.62
CA TRP A 444 -11.87 0.62 -2.38
C TRP A 444 -13.21 0.02 -2.01
N MET A 445 -14.05 -0.19 -2.99
CA MET A 445 -15.28 -0.95 -2.83
C MET A 445 -14.96 -2.44 -2.78
N LEU A 446 -15.40 -3.12 -1.72
CA LEU A 446 -15.16 -4.55 -1.55
C LEU A 446 -15.82 -5.31 -2.70
N PRO A 447 -15.07 -6.16 -3.43
CA PRO A 447 -15.62 -6.95 -4.51
C PRO A 447 -16.54 -8.05 -3.99
N ASP A 448 -17.51 -8.44 -4.81
CA ASP A 448 -18.24 -9.66 -4.59
C ASP A 448 -17.41 -10.84 -5.13
N ILE A 449 -16.83 -11.63 -4.24
CA ILE A 449 -15.95 -12.75 -4.62
C ILE A 449 -16.65 -13.79 -5.52
N ASN A 450 -17.98 -13.89 -5.42
CA ASN A 450 -18.72 -14.84 -6.26
C ASN A 450 -18.75 -14.41 -7.73
N LYS A 451 -18.51 -13.13 -8.01
CA LYS A 451 -18.46 -12.57 -9.37
C LYS A 451 -17.05 -12.58 -9.98
N LEU A 452 -16.03 -12.91 -9.20
CA LEU A 452 -14.69 -13.06 -9.73
C LEU A 452 -14.65 -14.25 -10.71
N PRO A 453 -13.92 -14.17 -11.83
CA PRO A 453 -13.72 -15.29 -12.74
C PRO A 453 -13.24 -16.53 -11.99
N GLU A 454 -13.68 -17.71 -12.40
CA GLU A 454 -13.11 -18.95 -11.87
C GLU A 454 -11.67 -19.11 -12.37
N ILE A 455 -10.82 -19.74 -11.55
CA ILE A 455 -9.47 -20.13 -11.92
C ILE A 455 -9.41 -21.65 -11.95
N LYS A 456 -9.10 -22.21 -13.11
CA LYS A 456 -9.09 -23.66 -13.33
C LYS A 456 -7.68 -24.17 -13.56
N PRO A 457 -7.05 -24.77 -12.53
CA PRO A 457 -5.75 -25.40 -12.71
C PRO A 457 -5.84 -26.50 -13.78
N HIS A 458 -4.86 -26.56 -14.65
CA HIS A 458 -4.83 -27.50 -15.79
C HIS A 458 -4.24 -28.85 -15.35
N TYR A 459 -4.95 -29.54 -14.45
CA TYR A 459 -4.46 -30.82 -13.91
C TYR A 459 -4.43 -31.94 -14.94
N ALA A 460 -3.54 -32.92 -14.70
CA ALA A 460 -3.46 -34.15 -15.47
C ALA A 460 -4.79 -34.93 -15.47
N LEU A 461 -5.16 -35.46 -16.62
CA LEU A 461 -6.43 -36.12 -16.82
C LEU A 461 -6.40 -37.57 -16.29
N PRO A 462 -7.52 -38.12 -15.77
CA PRO A 462 -7.58 -39.49 -15.25
C PRO A 462 -7.11 -40.55 -16.24
N GLU A 463 -7.35 -40.34 -17.53
CA GLU A 463 -6.94 -41.24 -18.62
C GLU A 463 -5.42 -41.25 -18.88
N GLN A 464 -4.70 -40.30 -18.33
CA GLN A 464 -3.22 -40.23 -18.39
C GLN A 464 -2.54 -41.05 -17.28
N LYS A 465 -3.29 -41.57 -16.31
CA LYS A 465 -2.74 -42.40 -15.24
C LYS A 465 -1.88 -43.53 -15.80
N ASP A 466 -0.74 -43.81 -15.19
CA ASP A 466 0.25 -44.84 -15.57
C ASP A 466 0.93 -44.67 -16.95
N LYS A 467 0.55 -43.64 -17.72
CA LYS A 467 1.16 -43.27 -19.01
C LYS A 467 1.38 -41.76 -19.17
N TYR A 468 1.41 -41.04 -18.05
CA TYR A 468 1.57 -39.58 -18.02
C TYR A 468 2.90 -39.15 -18.66
N THR A 469 2.81 -38.18 -19.57
CA THR A 469 3.94 -37.49 -20.17
C THR A 469 3.90 -36.01 -19.75
N PRO A 470 4.94 -35.49 -19.09
CA PRO A 470 4.85 -34.21 -18.37
C PRO A 470 4.67 -32.98 -19.27
N TYR A 471 4.99 -33.09 -20.56
CA TYR A 471 4.85 -31.99 -21.52
C TYR A 471 3.80 -32.27 -22.61
N GLU A 472 2.95 -33.27 -22.43
CA GLU A 472 1.75 -33.41 -23.24
C GLU A 472 0.85 -32.19 -23.05
N ARG A 473 0.37 -31.62 -24.15
CA ARG A 473 -0.28 -30.30 -24.16
C ARG A 473 -1.74 -30.40 -24.55
N ASP A 474 -2.56 -29.57 -23.95
CA ASP A 474 -3.90 -29.29 -24.42
C ASP A 474 -3.82 -28.61 -25.78
N PRO A 475 -4.47 -29.16 -26.80
CA PRO A 475 -4.37 -28.64 -28.18
C PRO A 475 -5.03 -27.27 -28.38
N LYS A 476 -5.89 -26.81 -27.44
CA LYS A 476 -6.56 -25.51 -27.51
C LYS A 476 -5.75 -24.42 -26.82
N THR A 477 -5.19 -24.73 -25.66
CA THR A 477 -4.51 -23.76 -24.83
C THR A 477 -2.99 -23.78 -24.98
N GLY A 478 -2.42 -24.88 -25.46
CA GLY A 478 -0.97 -25.11 -25.48
C GLY A 478 -0.37 -25.34 -24.10
N ALA A 479 -1.14 -25.24 -23.02
CA ALA A 479 -0.66 -25.53 -21.67
C ALA A 479 -0.45 -27.03 -21.50
N ARG A 480 0.59 -27.42 -20.77
CA ARG A 480 0.78 -28.82 -20.39
C ARG A 480 -0.22 -29.24 -19.32
N TYR A 481 -0.43 -30.53 -19.17
CA TYR A 481 -1.20 -31.07 -18.06
C TYR A 481 -0.32 -31.17 -16.81
N TRP A 482 -0.82 -30.69 -15.69
CA TRP A 482 -0.06 -30.57 -14.44
C TRP A 482 -0.36 -31.74 -13.48
N ALA A 483 0.60 -32.62 -13.27
CA ALA A 483 0.53 -33.64 -12.23
C ALA A 483 1.20 -33.13 -10.95
N ILE A 484 0.54 -33.33 -9.82
CA ILE A 484 1.09 -32.98 -8.51
C ILE A 484 1.96 -34.14 -8.01
N PRO A 485 3.20 -33.90 -7.55
CA PRO A 485 4.06 -34.93 -7.00
C PRO A 485 3.40 -35.73 -5.88
N GLY A 486 3.58 -37.05 -5.90
CA GLY A 486 2.94 -37.96 -4.96
C GLY A 486 1.57 -38.48 -5.39
N THR A 487 1.02 -38.02 -6.52
CA THR A 487 -0.19 -38.60 -7.11
C THR A 487 0.13 -39.93 -7.75
N GLU A 488 -0.57 -40.98 -7.32
CA GLU A 488 -0.34 -42.35 -7.80
C GLU A 488 -0.58 -42.48 -9.32
N GLY A 489 0.39 -43.04 -10.06
CA GLY A 489 0.32 -43.25 -11.51
C GLY A 489 0.72 -42.03 -12.34
N TYR A 490 1.23 -40.93 -11.71
CA TYR A 490 1.70 -39.73 -12.41
C TYR A 490 3.16 -39.41 -12.11
N THR A 491 3.97 -40.45 -11.91
CA THR A 491 5.41 -40.28 -11.65
C THR A 491 6.09 -39.64 -12.86
N HIS A 492 6.83 -38.55 -12.62
CA HIS A 492 7.52 -37.80 -13.67
C HIS A 492 8.73 -37.05 -13.11
N ILE A 493 9.53 -36.52 -14.01
CA ILE A 493 10.68 -35.65 -13.71
C ILE A 493 10.47 -34.36 -14.49
N LEU A 494 10.65 -33.22 -13.83
CA LEU A 494 10.87 -31.92 -14.45
C LEU A 494 12.31 -31.50 -14.22
N GLY A 495 12.90 -30.75 -15.14
CA GLY A 495 14.26 -30.26 -15.00
C GLY A 495 14.56 -29.09 -15.93
N GLY A 496 15.49 -28.23 -15.52
CA GLY A 496 15.86 -26.99 -16.19
C GLY A 496 16.68 -27.16 -17.48
N LEU A 497 16.84 -28.39 -18.00
CA LEU A 497 17.51 -28.59 -19.28
C LEU A 497 16.52 -28.56 -20.44
N GLU A 498 17.02 -28.26 -21.66
CA GLU A 498 16.23 -28.38 -22.89
C GLU A 498 15.72 -29.82 -23.06
N LYS A 499 14.47 -29.98 -23.43
CA LYS A 499 13.76 -31.25 -23.39
C LYS A 499 12.80 -31.44 -24.55
N ASP A 500 12.54 -32.69 -24.86
CA ASP A 500 11.50 -33.10 -25.79
C ASP A 500 10.13 -32.57 -25.33
N GLY A 501 9.43 -31.92 -26.23
CA GLY A 501 8.18 -31.21 -25.99
C GLY A 501 6.98 -32.09 -25.66
N LYS A 502 7.17 -33.39 -25.43
CA LYS A 502 6.14 -34.34 -25.02
C LYS A 502 6.62 -35.15 -23.81
N THR A 503 7.73 -35.83 -23.96
CA THR A 503 8.23 -36.80 -22.97
C THR A 503 8.99 -36.15 -21.80
N GLY A 504 9.55 -34.96 -22.01
CA GLY A 504 10.44 -34.30 -21.03
C GLY A 504 11.86 -34.90 -20.99
N ALA A 505 12.21 -35.83 -21.87
CA ALA A 505 13.57 -36.33 -21.99
C ALA A 505 14.50 -35.23 -22.55
N ILE A 506 15.74 -35.19 -22.12
CA ILE A 506 16.73 -34.21 -22.62
C ILE A 506 16.81 -34.32 -24.13
N SER A 507 16.70 -33.19 -24.83
CA SER A 507 16.76 -33.10 -26.30
C SER A 507 17.74 -32.01 -26.72
N THR A 508 18.52 -32.31 -27.76
CA THR A 508 19.40 -31.36 -28.46
C THR A 508 18.93 -31.10 -29.89
N ASP A 509 17.72 -31.57 -30.23
CA ASP A 509 17.13 -31.39 -31.54
C ASP A 509 16.73 -29.94 -31.78
N PRO A 510 17.26 -29.27 -32.83
CA PRO A 510 16.96 -27.86 -33.13
C PRO A 510 15.50 -27.62 -33.55
N GLU A 511 14.83 -28.59 -34.15
CA GLU A 511 13.42 -28.46 -34.52
C GLU A 511 12.54 -28.50 -33.26
N ASN A 512 12.84 -29.40 -32.31
CA ASN A 512 12.21 -29.42 -31.00
C ASN A 512 12.41 -28.10 -30.24
N HIS A 513 13.65 -27.58 -30.22
CA HIS A 513 13.96 -26.30 -29.60
C HIS A 513 13.10 -25.16 -30.20
N SER A 514 13.05 -25.07 -31.53
CA SER A 514 12.23 -24.06 -32.22
C SER A 514 10.75 -24.16 -31.84
N MET A 515 10.22 -25.39 -31.77
CA MET A 515 8.84 -25.64 -31.35
C MET A 515 8.60 -25.18 -29.89
N MET A 516 9.47 -25.53 -28.96
CA MET A 516 9.36 -25.14 -27.55
C MET A 516 9.41 -23.61 -27.36
N CYS A 517 10.28 -22.91 -28.08
CA CYS A 517 10.32 -21.45 -28.08
C CYS A 517 9.03 -20.82 -28.64
N GLN A 518 8.45 -21.40 -29.70
CA GLN A 518 7.17 -20.93 -30.26
C GLN A 518 6.01 -21.11 -29.27
N ILE A 519 5.95 -22.22 -28.56
CA ILE A 519 4.95 -22.48 -27.53
C ILE A 519 5.05 -21.44 -26.39
N GLY A 520 6.24 -21.17 -25.90
CA GLY A 520 6.48 -20.13 -24.90
C GLY A 520 6.02 -18.75 -25.37
N ARG A 521 6.33 -18.37 -26.62
CA ARG A 521 5.87 -17.11 -27.23
C ARG A 521 4.35 -17.06 -27.43
N ALA A 522 3.73 -18.15 -27.84
CA ALA A 522 2.26 -18.21 -28.01
C ALA A 522 1.54 -18.00 -26.69
N SER A 523 2.05 -18.59 -25.61
CA SER A 523 1.51 -18.39 -24.26
C SER A 523 1.52 -16.91 -23.84
N CYS A 524 2.44 -16.11 -24.33
CA CYS A 524 2.55 -14.69 -24.03
C CYS A 524 1.80 -13.77 -25.01
N ARG A 525 1.63 -14.16 -26.28
CA ARG A 525 1.05 -13.29 -27.32
C ARG A 525 -0.47 -13.36 -27.47
N GLU A 526 -1.07 -14.51 -27.21
CA GLU A 526 -2.50 -14.72 -27.52
C GLU A 526 -3.42 -14.52 -26.32
N ARG A 527 -2.86 -14.14 -25.15
CA ARG A 527 -3.56 -14.24 -23.86
C ARG A 527 -3.50 -13.00 -22.98
N VAL A 528 -2.94 -11.90 -23.47
CA VAL A 528 -2.90 -10.62 -22.74
C VAL A 528 -3.86 -9.62 -23.38
#